data_5f532962c5128654112c5f941239ea81
#
_entry.id   5f532962c5128654112c5f941239ea81
#
_cell.length_a   1.000
_cell.length_b   1.000
_cell.length_c   1.000
_cell.angle_alpha   90.00
_cell.angle_beta   90.00
_cell.angle_gamma   90.00
#
_symmetry.space_group_name_H-M   'P 1'
#
loop_
_entity.id
_entity.type
_entity.pdbx_description
1 polymer ?
#
loop_
_entity_poly.entity_id
_entity_poly.type
_entity_poly.pdbx_seq_one_letter_code
_entity_poly.pdbx_strand_id
1 'polypeptide(L)'
;MYSAAHITRQPKPTRAAIGTILALGRPLHRITVEQYHTMQEQGTIRKEDRCELIHGYILEKPHIKPPHASAISRVMKQLLSLLGLEVVVRIQLPIALSDSEPEPDAVLAEGSDEDYDDRHPGPADILFLIEVSDTSLDFDREVKLPLYAGEGIAQYWILDVNARRVEVYTQPRGGKKPAYRKTAIFTRDDAVPVVVSGKKLGSIPVASMLP
;
A
#
# COMPACT_ATOMS: atom_id res chain seq x y z
N MET A 1 -29.90 6.63 -27.80
CA MET A 1 -28.85 7.62 -27.50
C MET A 1 -29.10 8.10 -26.06
N TYR A 2 -28.44 7.52 -25.10
CA TYR A 2 -28.47 8.04 -23.72
C TYR A 2 -27.46 9.20 -23.65
N SER A 3 -27.98 10.40 -23.38
CA SER A 3 -27.18 11.59 -23.12
C SER A 3 -26.30 11.34 -21.90
N ALA A 4 -24.99 11.53 -22.04
CA ALA A 4 -24.08 11.56 -20.91
C ALA A 4 -24.48 12.74 -20.00
N ALA A 5 -25.28 12.44 -18.99
CA ALA A 5 -25.56 13.38 -17.91
C ALA A 5 -24.23 13.73 -17.27
N HIS A 6 -23.84 15.00 -17.30
CA HIS A 6 -22.77 15.53 -16.47
C HIS A 6 -23.11 15.23 -15.00
N ILE A 7 -22.51 14.18 -14.44
CA ILE A 7 -22.58 13.92 -13.00
C ILE A 7 -21.83 15.08 -12.35
N THR A 8 -22.56 16.09 -11.94
CA THR A 8 -22.02 17.14 -11.07
C THR A 8 -21.52 16.44 -9.80
N ARG A 9 -20.22 16.53 -9.55
CA ARG A 9 -19.59 15.93 -8.36
C ARG A 9 -20.32 16.46 -7.13
N GLN A 10 -21.03 15.60 -6.42
CA GLN A 10 -21.71 15.97 -5.18
C GLN A 10 -20.68 16.52 -4.18
N PRO A 11 -21.04 17.57 -3.41
CA PRO A 11 -20.13 18.06 -2.38
C PRO A 11 -19.83 16.94 -1.39
N LYS A 12 -18.54 16.71 -1.11
CA LYS A 12 -18.11 15.68 -0.15
C LYS A 12 -18.70 16.00 1.23
N PRO A 13 -19.21 15.00 1.95
CA PRO A 13 -19.64 15.20 3.33
C PRO A 13 -18.45 15.68 4.16
N THR A 14 -18.71 16.54 5.13
CA THR A 14 -17.65 17.03 6.01
C THR A 14 -17.14 15.87 6.89
N ARG A 15 -15.88 15.92 7.28
CA ARG A 15 -15.29 14.95 8.24
C ARG A 15 -16.11 14.83 9.51
N ALA A 16 -16.72 15.93 9.97
CA ALA A 16 -17.63 15.96 11.11
C ALA A 16 -18.90 15.14 10.88
N ALA A 17 -19.51 15.21 9.69
CA ALA A 17 -20.72 14.45 9.37
C ALA A 17 -20.45 12.94 9.37
N ILE A 18 -19.34 12.49 8.78
CA ILE A 18 -18.93 11.07 8.79
C ILE A 18 -18.65 10.62 10.23
N GLY A 19 -17.92 11.41 11.01
CA GLY A 19 -17.65 11.13 12.42
C GLY A 19 -18.95 10.97 13.24
N THR A 20 -19.95 11.80 12.96
CA THR A 20 -21.28 11.71 13.62
C THR A 20 -21.99 10.42 13.24
N ILE A 21 -21.99 10.03 11.96
CA ILE A 21 -22.62 8.76 11.51
C ILE A 21 -22.00 7.57 12.25
N LEU A 22 -20.66 7.53 12.34
CA LEU A 22 -19.95 6.46 13.04
C LEU A 22 -20.22 6.48 14.55
N ALA A 23 -20.27 7.66 15.18
CA ALA A 23 -20.55 7.82 16.60
C ALA A 23 -21.98 7.41 16.97
N LEU A 24 -22.95 7.49 16.05
CA LEU A 24 -24.30 7.01 16.21
C LEU A 24 -24.43 5.49 16.03
N GLY A 25 -23.32 4.76 15.84
CA GLY A 25 -23.29 3.31 15.74
C GLY A 25 -23.96 2.73 14.48
N ARG A 26 -24.15 3.54 13.43
CA ARG A 26 -24.61 3.04 12.14
C ARG A 26 -23.45 2.37 11.41
N PRO A 27 -23.50 1.06 11.11
CA PRO A 27 -22.46 0.39 10.36
C PRO A 27 -22.42 0.95 8.94
N LEU A 28 -21.20 1.16 8.43
CA LEU A 28 -21.01 1.43 7.01
C LEU A 28 -21.20 0.12 6.23
N HIS A 29 -21.74 0.22 5.02
CA HIS A 29 -21.84 -0.94 4.14
C HIS A 29 -20.47 -1.27 3.58
N ARG A 30 -20.09 -2.55 3.63
CA ARG A 30 -18.85 -3.06 3.03
C ARG A 30 -19.17 -3.74 1.71
N ILE A 31 -18.31 -3.55 0.72
CA ILE A 31 -18.38 -4.26 -0.57
C ILE A 31 -17.28 -5.31 -0.64
N THR A 32 -17.49 -6.32 -1.48
CA THR A 32 -16.47 -7.33 -1.79
C THR A 32 -15.50 -6.82 -2.86
N VAL A 33 -14.34 -7.48 -2.99
CA VAL A 33 -13.38 -7.20 -4.07
C VAL A 33 -14.04 -7.40 -5.44
N GLU A 34 -14.86 -8.44 -5.61
CA GLU A 34 -15.61 -8.70 -6.85
C GLU A 34 -16.57 -7.55 -7.20
N GLN A 35 -17.29 -7.01 -6.20
CA GLN A 35 -18.15 -5.85 -6.40
C GLN A 35 -17.34 -4.62 -6.79
N TYR A 36 -16.16 -4.44 -6.18
CA TYR A 36 -15.26 -3.34 -6.51
C TYR A 36 -14.79 -3.42 -7.97
N HIS A 37 -14.36 -4.61 -8.44
CA HIS A 37 -13.99 -4.85 -9.84
C HIS A 37 -15.17 -4.58 -10.78
N THR A 38 -16.37 -5.07 -10.46
CA THR A 38 -17.57 -4.79 -11.25
C THR A 38 -17.83 -3.29 -11.40
N MET A 39 -17.64 -2.50 -10.32
CA MET A 39 -17.80 -1.04 -10.36
C MET A 39 -16.75 -0.37 -11.25
N GLN A 40 -15.52 -0.88 -11.29
CA GLN A 40 -14.47 -0.40 -12.18
C GLN A 40 -14.77 -0.75 -13.64
N GLU A 41 -15.15 -1.98 -13.94
CA GLU A 41 -15.51 -2.45 -15.29
C GLU A 41 -16.69 -1.67 -15.87
N GLN A 42 -17.69 -1.35 -15.05
CA GLN A 42 -18.84 -0.54 -15.43
C GLN A 42 -18.56 0.97 -15.48
N GLY A 43 -17.35 1.39 -15.13
CA GLY A 43 -16.97 2.81 -15.08
C GLY A 43 -17.63 3.63 -13.97
N THR A 44 -18.22 2.97 -12.96
CA THR A 44 -18.74 3.62 -11.75
C THR A 44 -17.58 4.20 -10.92
N ILE A 45 -16.48 3.46 -10.84
CA ILE A 45 -15.19 3.92 -10.33
C ILE A 45 -14.24 3.98 -11.52
N ARG A 46 -13.67 5.14 -11.77
CA ARG A 46 -12.76 5.35 -12.89
C ARG A 46 -11.32 5.46 -12.38
N LYS A 47 -10.36 5.23 -13.25
CA LYS A 47 -8.93 5.36 -12.94
C LYS A 47 -8.59 6.75 -12.38
N GLU A 48 -9.26 7.79 -12.88
CA GLU A 48 -9.06 9.18 -12.44
C GLU A 48 -9.54 9.43 -11.01
N ASP A 49 -10.46 8.59 -10.50
CA ASP A 49 -10.98 8.71 -9.13
C ASP A 49 -9.93 8.27 -8.09
N ARG A 50 -8.88 7.53 -8.53
CA ARG A 50 -7.74 7.10 -7.71
C ARG A 50 -8.16 6.47 -6.39
N CYS A 51 -8.98 5.45 -6.48
CA CYS A 51 -9.51 4.74 -5.34
C CYS A 51 -8.73 3.45 -5.07
N GLU A 52 -8.72 3.04 -3.82
CA GLU A 52 -8.31 1.72 -3.37
C GLU A 52 -9.39 1.12 -2.47
N LEU A 53 -9.47 -0.21 -2.39
CA LEU A 53 -10.40 -0.90 -1.49
C LEU A 53 -9.67 -1.33 -0.23
N ILE A 54 -10.11 -0.86 0.94
CA ILE A 54 -9.55 -1.21 2.24
C ILE A 54 -10.67 -1.70 3.16
N HIS A 55 -10.59 -2.94 3.62
CA HIS A 55 -11.60 -3.59 4.46
C HIS A 55 -13.04 -3.45 3.92
N GLY A 56 -13.19 -3.53 2.60
CA GLY A 56 -14.49 -3.36 1.92
C GLY A 56 -14.97 -1.91 1.81
N TYR A 57 -14.14 -0.93 2.11
CA TYR A 57 -14.45 0.49 1.93
C TYR A 57 -13.63 1.09 0.80
N ILE A 58 -14.28 1.84 -0.07
CA ILE A 58 -13.62 2.57 -1.16
C ILE A 58 -13.04 3.87 -0.60
N LEU A 59 -11.73 4.02 -0.69
CA LEU A 59 -11.01 5.19 -0.22
C LEU A 59 -10.34 5.92 -1.39
N GLU A 60 -10.43 7.25 -1.43
CA GLU A 60 -9.65 8.06 -2.38
C GLU A 60 -8.22 8.23 -1.87
N LYS A 61 -7.24 7.95 -2.74
CA LYS A 61 -5.83 8.16 -2.44
C LYS A 61 -5.42 9.63 -2.54
N PRO A 62 -4.53 10.13 -1.67
CA PRO A 62 -4.02 11.47 -1.76
C PRO A 62 -3.22 11.69 -3.06
N HIS A 63 -3.08 12.95 -3.48
CA HIS A 63 -2.23 13.29 -4.60
C HIS A 63 -0.75 13.11 -4.25
N ILE A 64 -0.01 12.50 -5.18
CA ILE A 64 1.44 12.32 -5.06
C ILE A 64 2.13 13.68 -5.16
N LYS A 65 2.93 14.01 -4.15
CA LYS A 65 3.75 15.22 -4.13
C LYS A 65 5.19 14.91 -4.57
N PRO A 66 5.99 15.92 -4.99
CA PRO A 66 7.34 15.70 -5.46
C PRO A 66 8.28 14.96 -4.49
N PRO A 67 8.27 15.20 -3.14
CA PRO A 67 9.11 14.44 -2.22
C PRO A 67 8.77 12.95 -2.20
N HIS A 68 7.49 12.60 -2.21
CA HIS A 68 6.99 11.23 -2.28
C HIS A 68 7.45 10.54 -3.58
N ALA A 69 7.21 11.16 -4.75
CA ALA A 69 7.65 10.62 -6.04
C ALA A 69 9.17 10.43 -6.11
N SER A 70 9.93 11.38 -5.54
CA SER A 70 11.39 11.28 -5.47
C SER A 70 11.85 10.10 -4.62
N ALA A 71 11.21 9.86 -3.47
CA ALA A 71 11.54 8.73 -2.60
C ALA A 71 11.23 7.40 -3.26
N ILE A 72 10.08 7.24 -3.95
CA ILE A 72 9.77 6.03 -4.73
C ILE A 72 10.86 5.78 -5.77
N SER A 73 11.19 6.77 -6.58
CA SER A 73 12.19 6.62 -7.64
C SER A 73 13.57 6.23 -7.09
N ARG A 74 13.96 6.79 -5.94
CA ARG A 74 15.23 6.49 -5.28
C ARG A 74 15.27 5.08 -4.71
N VAL A 75 14.26 4.67 -3.94
CA VAL A 75 14.21 3.33 -3.35
C VAL A 75 14.17 2.25 -4.43
N MET A 76 13.41 2.49 -5.51
CA MET A 76 13.34 1.58 -6.64
C MET A 76 14.71 1.37 -7.32
N LYS A 77 15.43 2.45 -7.59
CA LYS A 77 16.78 2.38 -8.15
C LYS A 77 17.73 1.54 -7.29
N GLN A 78 17.65 1.69 -5.95
CA GLN A 78 18.47 0.92 -5.02
C GLN A 78 18.07 -0.56 -5.00
N LEU A 79 16.77 -0.85 -4.93
CA LEU A 79 16.27 -2.23 -4.92
C LEU A 79 16.64 -2.98 -6.19
N LEU A 80 16.37 -2.40 -7.37
CA LEU A 80 16.70 -3.02 -8.66
C LEU A 80 18.19 -3.33 -8.82
N SER A 81 19.07 -2.58 -8.15
CA SER A 81 20.51 -2.86 -8.17
C SER A 81 20.92 -4.06 -7.30
N LEU A 82 20.08 -4.49 -6.37
CA LEU A 82 20.34 -5.59 -5.45
C LEU A 82 19.58 -6.87 -5.80
N LEU A 83 18.46 -6.74 -6.53
CA LEU A 83 17.58 -7.84 -6.85
C LEU A 83 18.04 -8.54 -8.15
N GLY A 84 17.92 -9.86 -8.19
CA GLY A 84 18.07 -10.67 -9.40
C GLY A 84 16.79 -10.64 -10.25
N LEU A 85 16.81 -11.42 -11.33
CA LEU A 85 15.71 -11.52 -12.29
C LEU A 85 14.50 -12.34 -11.79
N GLU A 86 14.58 -12.95 -10.59
CA GLU A 86 13.53 -13.78 -10.03
C GLU A 86 12.56 -13.01 -9.10
N VAL A 87 12.60 -11.69 -9.17
CA VAL A 87 11.76 -10.81 -8.34
C VAL A 87 11.10 -9.78 -9.22
N VAL A 88 9.78 -9.74 -9.16
CA VAL A 88 8.98 -8.71 -9.83
C VAL A 88 8.82 -7.52 -8.91
N VAL A 89 9.06 -6.35 -9.46
CA VAL A 89 8.85 -5.09 -8.74
C VAL A 89 7.69 -4.32 -9.36
N ARG A 90 6.63 -4.14 -8.58
CA ARG A 90 5.41 -3.43 -8.99
C ARG A 90 5.33 -2.09 -8.25
N ILE A 91 5.03 -1.03 -8.98
CA ILE A 91 4.96 0.34 -8.43
C ILE A 91 3.54 0.85 -8.58
N GLN A 92 2.91 1.20 -7.45
CA GLN A 92 1.56 1.78 -7.43
C GLN A 92 0.55 0.94 -8.22
N LEU A 93 0.67 -0.37 -8.09
CA LEU A 93 -0.22 -1.35 -8.68
C LEU A 93 -0.92 -2.15 -7.57
N PRO A 94 -2.15 -2.61 -7.81
CA PRO A 94 -2.93 -3.34 -6.82
C PRO A 94 -2.27 -4.65 -6.36
N ILE A 95 -2.58 -5.04 -5.13
CA ILE A 95 -2.38 -6.38 -4.59
C ILE A 95 -3.73 -6.94 -4.14
N ALA A 96 -3.93 -8.25 -4.32
CA ALA A 96 -5.19 -8.92 -3.98
C ALA A 96 -5.13 -9.47 -2.56
N LEU A 97 -5.92 -8.93 -1.65
CA LEU A 97 -6.07 -9.39 -0.27
C LEU A 97 -7.48 -9.94 -0.03
N SER A 98 -7.73 -10.52 1.15
CA SER A 98 -8.99 -11.22 1.44
C SER A 98 -10.23 -10.33 1.36
N ASP A 99 -10.17 -9.08 1.80
CA ASP A 99 -11.28 -8.10 1.80
C ASP A 99 -10.86 -6.71 1.33
N SER A 100 -9.69 -6.61 0.71
CA SER A 100 -9.05 -5.36 0.35
C SER A 100 -8.27 -5.49 -0.96
N GLU A 101 -8.12 -4.39 -1.67
CA GLU A 101 -7.27 -4.26 -2.85
C GLU A 101 -6.52 -2.93 -2.78
N PRO A 102 -5.52 -2.85 -1.89
CA PRO A 102 -4.68 -1.66 -1.79
C PRO A 102 -3.70 -1.55 -2.95
N GLU A 103 -3.23 -0.33 -3.21
CA GLU A 103 -2.16 -0.03 -4.17
C GLU A 103 -0.93 0.50 -3.42
N PRO A 104 -0.05 -0.36 -2.92
CA PRO A 104 1.19 0.06 -2.26
C PRO A 104 2.10 0.85 -3.20
N ASP A 105 2.94 1.72 -2.63
CA ASP A 105 3.90 2.48 -3.43
C ASP A 105 4.92 1.60 -4.14
N ALA A 106 5.34 0.50 -3.49
CA ALA A 106 6.10 -0.56 -4.16
C ALA A 106 5.82 -1.93 -3.53
N VAL A 107 5.81 -2.95 -4.39
CA VAL A 107 5.66 -4.36 -4.03
C VAL A 107 6.80 -5.13 -4.65
N LEU A 108 7.45 -5.97 -3.84
CA LEU A 108 8.35 -7.00 -4.34
C LEU A 108 7.62 -8.33 -4.25
N ALA A 109 7.44 -8.99 -5.39
CA ALA A 109 6.78 -10.28 -5.50
C ALA A 109 7.71 -11.33 -6.10
N GLU A 110 7.50 -12.61 -5.75
CA GLU A 110 8.19 -13.73 -6.37
C GLU A 110 7.72 -13.96 -7.80
N GLY A 111 8.57 -14.53 -8.64
CA GLY A 111 8.23 -14.95 -9.99
C GLY A 111 8.66 -13.96 -11.07
N SER A 112 7.94 -13.98 -12.18
CA SER A 112 8.16 -13.17 -13.38
C SER A 112 6.94 -12.29 -13.66
N ASP A 113 7.06 -11.34 -14.58
CA ASP A 113 5.95 -10.47 -14.96
C ASP A 113 4.76 -11.27 -15.52
N GLU A 114 5.02 -12.35 -16.23
CA GLU A 114 4.01 -13.23 -16.83
C GLU A 114 3.11 -13.92 -15.78
N ASP A 115 3.60 -14.14 -14.56
CA ASP A 115 2.82 -14.72 -13.45
C ASP A 115 1.69 -13.78 -13.00
N TYR A 116 1.73 -12.52 -13.42
CA TYR A 116 0.81 -11.45 -13.01
C TYR A 116 0.06 -10.81 -14.19
N ASP A 117 0.04 -11.47 -15.35
CA ASP A 117 -0.71 -10.99 -16.53
C ASP A 117 -2.23 -11.02 -16.27
N ASP A 118 -2.72 -12.05 -15.59
CA ASP A 118 -4.16 -12.28 -15.35
C ASP A 118 -4.59 -12.07 -13.90
N ARG A 119 -3.68 -11.75 -12.99
CA ARG A 119 -3.98 -11.57 -11.57
C ARG A 119 -3.04 -10.56 -10.89
N HIS A 120 -3.49 -10.03 -9.78
CA HIS A 120 -2.60 -9.30 -8.88
C HIS A 120 -1.90 -10.25 -7.90
N PRO A 121 -0.68 -9.91 -7.41
CA PRO A 121 -0.03 -10.70 -6.39
C PRO A 121 -0.86 -10.74 -5.10
N GLY A 122 -1.01 -11.94 -4.54
CA GLY A 122 -1.61 -12.16 -3.24
C GLY A 122 -0.56 -12.25 -2.12
N PRO A 123 -0.98 -12.44 -0.86
CA PRO A 123 -0.07 -12.46 0.28
C PRO A 123 1.06 -13.49 0.19
N ALA A 124 0.81 -14.65 -0.46
CA ALA A 124 1.80 -15.71 -0.63
C ALA A 124 2.90 -15.36 -1.64
N ASP A 125 2.60 -14.48 -2.60
CA ASP A 125 3.54 -14.04 -3.63
C ASP A 125 4.43 -12.90 -3.12
N ILE A 126 3.99 -12.15 -2.09
CA ILE A 126 4.60 -10.88 -1.68
C ILE A 126 5.78 -11.14 -0.74
N LEU A 127 6.96 -10.75 -1.19
CA LEU A 127 8.19 -10.79 -0.41
C LEU A 127 8.23 -9.66 0.62
N PHE A 128 7.94 -8.44 0.18
CA PHE A 128 7.69 -7.29 1.05
C PHE A 128 7.03 -6.11 0.33
N LEU A 129 6.43 -5.23 1.14
CA LEU A 129 5.76 -4.01 0.71
C LEU A 129 6.49 -2.76 1.19
N ILE A 130 6.35 -1.69 0.44
CA ILE A 130 6.86 -0.36 0.79
C ILE A 130 5.75 0.67 0.62
N GLU A 131 5.56 1.49 1.64
CA GLU A 131 4.79 2.73 1.58
C GLU A 131 5.70 3.93 1.85
N VAL A 132 5.52 4.98 1.08
CA VAL A 132 6.24 6.24 1.22
C VAL A 132 5.30 7.26 1.87
N SER A 133 5.54 7.59 3.11
CA SER A 133 4.67 8.46 3.92
C SER A 133 5.18 9.90 3.91
N ASP A 134 4.50 10.77 3.17
CA ASP A 134 4.65 12.24 3.26
C ASP A 134 3.53 12.85 4.12
N THR A 135 2.26 12.45 3.87
CA THR A 135 1.09 12.94 4.60
C THR A 135 0.20 11.79 5.12
N SER A 136 0.59 10.55 4.87
CA SER A 136 -0.19 9.32 5.13
C SER A 136 0.31 8.52 6.32
N LEU A 137 1.33 8.97 7.06
CA LEU A 137 2.04 8.17 8.07
C LEU A 137 1.10 7.48 9.09
N ASP A 138 0.12 8.22 9.60
CA ASP A 138 -0.85 7.66 10.55
C ASP A 138 -1.73 6.58 9.89
N PHE A 139 -2.14 6.81 8.63
CA PHE A 139 -2.91 5.82 7.88
C PHE A 139 -2.09 4.56 7.60
N ASP A 140 -0.84 4.72 7.21
CA ASP A 140 0.07 3.61 6.93
C ASP A 140 0.38 2.78 8.18
N ARG A 141 0.45 3.42 9.37
CA ARG A 141 0.68 2.74 10.66
C ARG A 141 -0.59 2.16 11.28
N GLU A 142 -1.72 2.88 11.23
CA GLU A 142 -2.92 2.51 11.97
C GLU A 142 -3.89 1.66 11.15
N VAL A 143 -3.83 1.72 9.82
CA VAL A 143 -4.73 1.00 8.92
C VAL A 143 -3.97 -0.04 8.09
N LYS A 144 -2.98 0.37 7.29
CA LYS A 144 -2.28 -0.55 6.39
C LYS A 144 -1.37 -1.54 7.12
N LEU A 145 -0.68 -1.12 8.17
CA LEU A 145 0.18 -2.01 8.97
C LEU A 145 -0.60 -3.21 9.56
N PRO A 146 -1.70 -3.03 10.30
CA PRO A 146 -2.48 -4.17 10.77
C PRO A 146 -3.13 -4.96 9.63
N LEU A 147 -3.55 -4.32 8.53
CA LEU A 147 -4.06 -5.01 7.35
C LEU A 147 -3.00 -5.99 6.81
N TYR A 148 -1.81 -5.52 6.50
CA TYR A 148 -0.73 -6.35 5.94
C TYR A 148 -0.25 -7.43 6.91
N ALA A 149 -0.17 -7.12 8.20
CA ALA A 149 0.15 -8.11 9.22
C ALA A 149 -0.93 -9.20 9.34
N GLY A 150 -2.21 -8.83 9.18
CA GLY A 150 -3.36 -9.73 9.23
C GLY A 150 -3.34 -10.74 8.09
N GLU A 151 -2.97 -10.31 6.91
CA GLU A 151 -2.79 -11.11 5.70
C GLU A 151 -1.49 -11.93 5.68
N GLY A 152 -0.62 -11.76 6.68
CA GLY A 152 0.61 -12.54 6.82
C GLY A 152 1.77 -12.07 5.95
N ILE A 153 1.72 -10.86 5.40
CA ILE A 153 2.80 -10.28 4.59
C ILE A 153 4.07 -10.19 5.41
N ALA A 154 5.12 -10.88 4.96
CA ALA A 154 6.30 -11.17 5.76
C ALA A 154 7.04 -9.91 6.26
N GLN A 155 7.07 -8.87 5.43
CA GLN A 155 7.80 -7.64 5.70
C GLN A 155 7.09 -6.42 5.12
N TYR A 156 7.07 -5.34 5.89
CA TYR A 156 6.48 -4.06 5.52
C TYR A 156 7.42 -2.92 5.88
N TRP A 157 7.67 -2.01 4.96
CA TRP A 157 8.50 -0.83 5.16
C TRP A 157 7.67 0.43 5.05
N ILE A 158 7.87 1.37 5.97
CA ILE A 158 7.38 2.74 5.86
C ILE A 158 8.56 3.68 5.71
N LEU A 159 8.61 4.39 4.60
CA LEU A 159 9.58 5.45 4.33
C LEU A 159 8.99 6.79 4.80
N ASP A 160 9.28 7.19 6.03
CA ASP A 160 8.84 8.47 6.59
C ASP A 160 9.69 9.61 6.02
N VAL A 161 9.14 10.30 5.01
CA VAL A 161 9.83 11.37 4.27
C VAL A 161 10.14 12.56 5.19
N ASN A 162 9.21 12.90 6.09
CA ASN A 162 9.34 14.07 6.97
C ASN A 162 10.38 13.84 8.05
N ALA A 163 10.38 12.67 8.69
CA ALA A 163 11.36 12.33 9.73
C ALA A 163 12.67 11.76 9.14
N ARG A 164 12.76 11.58 7.83
CA ARG A 164 13.92 11.01 7.12
C ARG A 164 14.40 9.70 7.72
N ARG A 165 13.48 8.77 7.93
CA ARG A 165 13.75 7.46 8.50
C ARG A 165 12.97 6.36 7.77
N VAL A 166 13.41 5.14 7.94
CA VAL A 166 12.72 3.94 7.45
C VAL A 166 12.32 3.08 8.64
N GLU A 167 11.07 2.70 8.69
CA GLU A 167 10.53 1.76 9.66
C GLU A 167 10.34 0.41 8.97
N VAL A 168 10.96 -0.63 9.50
CA VAL A 168 10.90 -2.00 8.97
C VAL A 168 10.14 -2.87 9.96
N TYR A 169 9.03 -3.43 9.50
CA TYR A 169 8.14 -4.28 10.26
C TYR A 169 8.25 -5.71 9.75
N THR A 170 8.48 -6.68 10.67
CA THR A 170 8.66 -8.09 10.33
C THR A 170 7.98 -9.01 11.36
N GLN A 171 7.84 -10.29 11.02
CA GLN A 171 7.18 -11.30 11.83
C GLN A 171 5.70 -10.97 12.06
N PRO A 172 4.88 -11.01 11.01
CA PRO A 172 3.46 -10.73 11.11
C PRO A 172 2.78 -11.71 12.08
N ARG A 173 1.77 -11.19 12.77
CA ARG A 173 0.86 -11.95 13.63
C ARG A 173 -0.56 -11.55 13.26
N GLY A 174 -1.34 -12.48 12.77
CA GLY A 174 -2.77 -12.32 12.50
C GLY A 174 -3.65 -12.39 13.76
N GLY A 175 -4.93 -12.68 13.56
CA GLY A 175 -5.95 -12.82 14.62
C GLY A 175 -6.67 -11.50 14.93
N LYS A 176 -7.26 -11.39 16.13
CA LYS A 176 -8.13 -10.26 16.51
C LYS A 176 -7.45 -8.89 16.55
N LYS A 177 -6.13 -8.85 16.74
CA LYS A 177 -5.30 -7.65 16.75
C LYS A 177 -4.05 -7.91 15.94
N PRO A 178 -4.14 -7.83 14.61
CA PRO A 178 -3.01 -8.07 13.73
C PRO A 178 -1.91 -7.03 13.99
N ALA A 179 -0.65 -7.48 13.96
CA ALA A 179 0.51 -6.61 14.14
C ALA A 179 1.79 -7.33 13.71
N TYR A 180 2.86 -6.58 13.49
CA TYR A 180 4.19 -7.13 13.38
C TYR A 180 4.85 -7.23 14.76
N ARG A 181 5.55 -8.35 15.01
CA ARG A 181 6.22 -8.60 16.31
C ARG A 181 7.54 -7.87 16.45
N LYS A 182 8.16 -7.50 15.32
CA LYS A 182 9.45 -6.80 15.30
C LYS A 182 9.33 -5.53 14.47
N THR A 183 9.86 -4.45 15.03
CA THR A 183 10.03 -3.16 14.39
C THR A 183 11.47 -2.74 14.52
N ALA A 184 12.09 -2.30 13.43
CA ALA A 184 13.38 -1.65 13.43
C ALA A 184 13.26 -0.29 12.76
N ILE A 185 13.88 0.73 13.35
CA ILE A 185 13.87 2.10 12.83
C ILE A 185 15.29 2.43 12.40
N PHE A 186 15.43 2.87 11.16
CA PHE A 186 16.70 3.27 10.55
C PHE A 186 16.65 4.76 10.25
N THR A 187 17.59 5.52 10.79
CA THR A 187 17.73 6.95 10.61
C THR A 187 18.62 7.25 9.39
N ARG A 188 18.78 8.53 9.06
CA ARG A 188 19.51 8.96 7.86
C ARG A 188 20.91 8.36 7.73
N ASP A 189 21.60 8.16 8.85
CA ASP A 189 22.99 7.68 8.86
C ASP A 189 23.12 6.15 8.86
N ASP A 190 21.98 5.46 8.91
CA ASP A 190 21.89 4.00 8.92
C ASP A 190 21.73 3.44 7.51
N ALA A 191 21.91 2.11 7.38
CA ALA A 191 21.58 1.37 6.19
C ALA A 191 20.58 0.25 6.50
N VAL A 192 19.48 0.20 5.73
CA VAL A 192 18.43 -0.82 5.89
C VAL A 192 18.87 -2.12 5.22
N PRO A 193 18.93 -3.25 5.97
CA PRO A 193 19.24 -4.54 5.36
C PRO A 193 18.06 -4.99 4.48
N VAL A 194 18.36 -5.34 3.23
CA VAL A 194 17.39 -5.99 2.32
C VAL A 194 17.47 -7.49 2.53
N VAL A 195 16.41 -8.04 3.13
CA VAL A 195 16.32 -9.49 3.42
C VAL A 195 15.13 -10.04 2.66
N VAL A 196 15.37 -11.02 1.80
CA VAL A 196 14.34 -11.71 1.01
C VAL A 196 14.43 -13.19 1.31
N SER A 197 13.31 -13.80 1.68
CA SER A 197 13.23 -15.24 2.03
C SER A 197 14.33 -15.70 3.01
N GLY A 198 14.62 -14.84 4.01
CA GLY A 198 15.63 -15.07 5.04
C GLY A 198 17.08 -14.82 4.61
N LYS A 199 17.35 -14.53 3.33
CA LYS A 199 18.68 -14.22 2.81
C LYS A 199 18.90 -12.72 2.73
N LYS A 200 20.00 -12.23 3.31
CA LYS A 200 20.41 -10.82 3.17
C LYS A 200 21.06 -10.63 1.79
N LEU A 201 20.45 -9.80 0.95
CA LEU A 201 20.95 -9.45 -0.40
C LEU A 201 21.93 -8.28 -0.36
N GLY A 202 21.77 -7.38 0.60
CA GLY A 202 22.57 -6.18 0.75
C GLY A 202 22.02 -5.25 1.81
N SER A 203 22.44 -4.00 1.76
CA SER A 203 21.86 -2.92 2.60
C SER A 203 21.79 -1.64 1.80
N ILE A 204 20.73 -0.86 2.01
CA ILE A 204 20.48 0.41 1.33
C ILE A 204 20.63 1.55 2.34
N PRO A 205 21.54 2.52 2.12
CA PRO A 205 21.64 3.70 2.98
C PRO A 205 20.32 4.50 2.96
N VAL A 206 19.79 4.86 4.14
CA VAL A 206 18.56 5.65 4.24
C VAL A 206 18.69 6.97 3.48
N ALA A 207 19.84 7.63 3.57
CA ALA A 207 20.13 8.87 2.85
C ALA A 207 20.03 8.74 1.31
N SER A 208 20.14 7.52 0.75
CA SER A 208 19.97 7.27 -0.68
C SER A 208 18.51 7.05 -1.11
N MET A 209 17.62 6.74 -0.18
CA MET A 209 16.20 6.48 -0.43
C MET A 209 15.33 7.72 -0.25
N LEU A 210 15.67 8.57 0.70
CA LEU A 210 14.86 9.73 1.09
C LEU A 210 15.48 11.05 0.61
N PRO A 211 14.65 12.05 0.24
CA PRO A 211 15.13 13.36 -0.19
C PRO A 211 15.73 14.20 0.94
#